data_ae39d5ebf5c7a2dcca8a0df1eee872f3
#
_entry.id   ae39d5ebf5c7a2dcca8a0df1eee872f3
#
_cell.length_a   1.000
_cell.length_b   1.000
_cell.length_c   1.000
_cell.angle_alpha   90.00
_cell.angle_beta   90.00
_cell.angle_gamma   90.00
#
_symmetry.space_group_name_H-M   'P 1'
#
loop_
_entity.id
_entity.type
_entity.pdbx_description
1 polymer ?
#
loop_
_entity_poly.entity_id
_entity_poly.type
_entity_poly.pdbx_seq_one_letter_code
_entity_poly.pdbx_strand_id
1 'polypeptide(L)'
;MTPDRPVPDRPDTIGPAVDHGAVDNYTPDSGARQEIVWQGKFITVHKRGRWEYVGRARNIRAAVIAAIEDGHVLLVEQYRVPLGRNCLELPAGLVGDDDDCQNEDALTAAGRELEEETGYRAAQLTDLGTYYSSPGMVSESFTLVRACGLQKINSGGGTAGENITVHRVSIASLSGFIASKRSDNVAIDVRLLMLMGAKLLEGELA
;
A
#
# COMPACT_ATOMS: atom_id res chain seq x y z
N MET A 1 2.06 43.90 -23.66
CA MET A 1 2.50 44.22 -22.30
C MET A 1 1.30 44.04 -21.38
N THR A 2 1.15 42.87 -20.80
CA THR A 2 0.14 42.55 -19.79
C THR A 2 0.78 42.69 -18.42
N PRO A 3 0.17 43.38 -17.44
CA PRO A 3 0.78 43.57 -16.13
C PRO A 3 0.76 42.30 -15.30
N ASP A 4 1.88 42.09 -14.68
CA ASP A 4 2.21 41.05 -13.71
C ASP A 4 1.23 41.07 -12.53
N ARG A 5 0.58 39.91 -12.24
CA ARG A 5 -0.24 39.77 -11.06
C ARG A 5 0.66 39.34 -9.88
N PRO A 6 0.61 40.05 -8.76
CA PRO A 6 1.36 39.65 -7.58
C PRO A 6 0.81 38.32 -7.03
N VAL A 7 1.72 37.38 -6.74
CA VAL A 7 1.44 36.12 -6.02
C VAL A 7 1.05 36.50 -4.58
N PRO A 8 -0.06 35.96 -4.04
CA PRO A 8 -0.39 36.24 -2.64
C PRO A 8 0.61 35.55 -1.71
N ASP A 9 1.11 36.33 -0.74
CA ASP A 9 1.92 35.87 0.37
C ASP A 9 1.24 34.72 1.10
N ARG A 10 1.95 33.62 1.24
CA ARG A 10 1.55 32.53 2.16
C ARG A 10 1.76 33.04 3.60
N PRO A 11 0.77 32.94 4.48
CA PRO A 11 1.02 33.17 5.89
C PRO A 11 1.90 32.03 6.43
N ASP A 12 3.15 32.34 6.76
CA ASP A 12 4.01 31.51 7.59
C ASP A 12 3.47 31.50 9.03
N THR A 13 2.45 30.71 9.28
CA THR A 13 2.08 30.33 10.63
C THR A 13 2.49 28.88 10.88
N ILE A 14 3.79 28.66 11.00
CA ILE A 14 4.27 27.54 11.82
C ILE A 14 3.87 27.93 13.24
N GLY A 15 2.87 27.22 13.78
CA GLY A 15 2.50 27.34 15.18
C GLY A 15 3.72 27.13 16.09
N PRO A 16 3.68 27.63 17.35
CA PRO A 16 4.80 27.50 18.25
C PRO A 16 5.25 26.04 18.31
N ALA A 17 6.58 25.84 18.14
CA ALA A 17 7.19 24.53 18.31
C ALA A 17 6.73 23.97 19.65
N VAL A 18 6.04 22.82 19.62
CA VAL A 18 5.67 22.11 20.83
C VAL A 18 7.02 21.70 21.46
N ASP A 19 7.35 22.26 22.61
CA ASP A 19 8.48 21.83 23.41
C ASP A 19 8.20 20.38 23.84
N HIS A 20 8.70 19.45 23.07
CA HIS A 20 8.82 18.06 23.50
C HIS A 20 9.96 18.03 24.52
N GLY A 21 9.66 18.47 25.76
CA GLY A 21 10.57 18.31 26.90
C GLY A 21 11.20 16.93 26.81
N ALA A 22 12.50 16.82 27.03
CA ALA A 22 13.30 15.61 26.89
C ALA A 22 12.60 14.43 27.57
N VAL A 23 11.71 13.76 26.83
CA VAL A 23 11.17 12.47 27.21
C VAL A 23 12.39 11.56 27.17
N ASP A 24 12.75 11.02 28.33
CA ASP A 24 13.78 10.00 28.41
C ASP A 24 13.36 8.88 27.44
N ASN A 25 13.96 8.86 26.24
CA ASN A 25 13.59 7.99 25.12
C ASN A 25 14.01 6.54 25.41
N TYR A 26 13.78 6.10 26.67
CA TYR A 26 13.95 4.71 27.04
C TYR A 26 12.87 3.89 26.34
N THR A 27 13.25 3.27 25.23
CA THR A 27 12.43 2.26 24.56
C THR A 27 12.84 0.88 25.11
N PRO A 28 12.03 0.27 25.98
CA PRO A 28 12.31 -1.06 26.48
C PRO A 28 12.52 -2.01 25.30
N ASP A 29 13.50 -2.89 25.42
CA ASP A 29 13.84 -3.90 24.42
C ASP A 29 14.48 -3.37 23.10
N SER A 30 14.71 -2.05 22.95
CA SER A 30 15.39 -1.52 21.75
C SER A 30 16.81 -2.06 21.57
N GLY A 31 17.52 -2.31 22.69
CA GLY A 31 18.85 -2.94 22.72
C GLY A 31 18.83 -4.47 22.81
N ALA A 32 17.66 -5.10 22.92
CA ALA A 32 17.58 -6.55 23.03
C ALA A 32 17.99 -7.23 21.70
N ARG A 33 18.67 -8.37 21.85
CA ARG A 33 19.06 -9.17 20.69
C ARG A 33 17.82 -9.72 19.99
N GLN A 34 17.82 -9.64 18.66
CA GLN A 34 16.83 -10.30 17.84
C GLN A 34 17.17 -11.78 17.69
N GLU A 35 16.16 -12.61 17.87
CA GLU A 35 16.22 -14.06 17.70
C GLU A 35 15.24 -14.50 16.63
N ILE A 36 15.62 -15.47 15.81
CA ILE A 36 14.71 -16.13 14.88
C ILE A 36 14.12 -17.33 15.60
N VAL A 37 12.80 -17.28 15.84
CA VAL A 37 12.07 -18.36 16.51
C VAL A 37 11.61 -19.43 15.53
N TRP A 38 11.24 -19.01 14.33
CA TRP A 38 10.86 -19.89 13.24
C TRP A 38 11.14 -19.23 11.90
N GLN A 39 11.55 -20.01 10.91
CA GLN A 39 11.80 -19.55 9.55
C GLN A 39 11.17 -20.47 8.53
N GLY A 40 10.33 -19.93 7.69
CA GLY A 40 9.79 -20.59 6.51
C GLY A 40 10.43 -20.07 5.22
N LYS A 41 9.84 -20.45 4.09
CA LYS A 41 10.29 -19.98 2.77
C LYS A 41 10.02 -18.49 2.57
N PHE A 42 8.87 -17.98 3.03
CA PHE A 42 8.37 -16.64 2.75
C PHE A 42 8.40 -15.70 3.94
N ILE A 43 8.28 -16.23 5.14
CA ILE A 43 8.21 -15.45 6.38
C ILE A 43 9.15 -16.00 7.44
N THR A 44 9.51 -15.10 8.37
CA THR A 44 10.33 -15.42 9.55
C THR A 44 9.64 -14.87 10.78
N VAL A 45 9.52 -15.68 11.83
CA VAL A 45 9.02 -15.23 13.13
C VAL A 45 10.21 -14.84 13.98
N HIS A 46 10.16 -13.64 14.53
CA HIS A 46 11.21 -13.04 15.33
C HIS A 46 10.77 -12.81 16.77
N LYS A 47 11.74 -12.89 17.70
CA LYS A 47 11.60 -12.40 19.06
C LYS A 47 12.69 -11.38 19.35
N ARG A 48 12.31 -10.27 19.98
CA ARG A 48 13.25 -9.24 20.45
C ARG A 48 12.76 -8.71 21.79
N GLY A 49 13.44 -9.09 22.87
CA GLY A 49 12.96 -8.82 24.21
C GLY A 49 11.57 -9.43 24.43
N ARG A 50 10.56 -8.60 24.70
CA ARG A 50 9.16 -8.99 24.91
C ARG A 50 8.35 -9.05 23.61
N TRP A 51 8.91 -8.59 22.49
CA TRP A 51 8.22 -8.49 21.20
C TRP A 51 8.36 -9.79 20.41
N GLU A 52 7.23 -10.27 19.91
CA GLU A 52 7.15 -11.35 18.94
C GLU A 52 6.48 -10.79 17.69
N TYR A 53 7.10 -10.95 16.53
CA TYR A 53 6.62 -10.36 15.28
C TYR A 53 7.06 -11.17 14.07
N VAL A 54 6.40 -10.92 12.94
CA VAL A 54 6.67 -11.59 11.67
C VAL A 54 7.34 -10.61 10.71
N GLY A 55 8.36 -11.08 10.01
CA GLY A 55 8.97 -10.38 8.88
C GLY A 55 8.97 -11.24 7.63
N ARG A 56 9.20 -10.62 6.50
CA ARG A 56 9.46 -11.36 5.28
C ARG A 56 10.86 -11.99 5.30
N ALA A 57 10.97 -13.22 4.79
CA ALA A 57 12.28 -13.82 4.57
C ALA A 57 13.06 -13.01 3.52
N ARG A 58 14.37 -13.00 3.61
CA ARG A 58 15.28 -12.33 2.66
C ARG A 58 15.09 -10.80 2.55
N ASN A 59 14.43 -10.14 3.50
CA ASN A 59 14.11 -8.70 3.47
C ASN A 59 13.35 -8.23 2.22
N ILE A 60 12.55 -9.10 1.61
CA ILE A 60 11.67 -8.77 0.50
C ILE A 60 10.70 -7.67 0.94
N ARG A 61 10.51 -6.67 0.10
CA ARG A 61 9.56 -5.57 0.29
C ARG A 61 8.36 -5.75 -0.63
N ALA A 62 7.35 -4.90 -0.49
CA ALA A 62 6.22 -4.86 -1.40
C ALA A 62 6.11 -3.47 -2.05
N ALA A 63 5.57 -3.41 -3.26
CA ALA A 63 5.08 -2.20 -3.88
C ALA A 63 3.55 -2.27 -3.93
N VAL A 64 2.88 -1.18 -3.56
CA VAL A 64 1.41 -1.03 -3.59
C VAL A 64 1.08 0.10 -4.52
N ILE A 65 0.13 -0.10 -5.43
CA ILE A 65 -0.07 0.79 -6.56
C ILE A 65 -1.43 1.50 -6.44
N ALA A 66 -1.39 2.82 -6.28
CA ALA A 66 -2.55 3.70 -6.40
C ALA A 66 -2.72 4.13 -7.87
N ALA A 67 -3.39 3.30 -8.66
CA ALA A 67 -3.67 3.54 -10.07
C ALA A 67 -5.00 4.30 -10.20
N ILE A 68 -4.91 5.63 -10.29
CA ILE A 68 -6.07 6.54 -10.29
C ILE A 68 -6.01 7.44 -11.51
N GLU A 69 -7.07 7.39 -12.33
CA GLU A 69 -7.21 8.23 -13.52
C GLU A 69 -8.69 8.47 -13.86
N ASP A 70 -9.01 9.65 -14.36
CA ASP A 70 -10.37 10.05 -14.78
C ASP A 70 -11.42 9.77 -13.69
N GLY A 71 -11.10 10.04 -12.43
CA GLY A 71 -11.99 9.82 -11.31
C GLY A 71 -12.28 8.34 -11.00
N HIS A 72 -11.49 7.42 -11.51
CA HIS A 72 -11.59 5.99 -11.24
C HIS A 72 -10.30 5.45 -10.63
N VAL A 73 -10.43 4.40 -9.84
CA VAL A 73 -9.31 3.63 -9.28
C VAL A 73 -9.38 2.19 -9.79
N LEU A 74 -8.22 1.60 -10.04
CA LEU A 74 -8.10 0.16 -10.28
C LEU A 74 -7.93 -0.55 -8.96
N LEU A 75 -8.77 -1.56 -8.75
CA LEU A 75 -8.73 -2.46 -7.59
C LEU A 75 -8.63 -3.89 -8.08
N VAL A 76 -8.08 -4.75 -7.26
CA VAL A 76 -7.98 -6.18 -7.50
C VAL A 76 -8.71 -6.94 -6.41
N GLU A 77 -9.30 -8.07 -6.77
CA GLU A 77 -9.94 -8.99 -5.83
C GLU A 77 -9.38 -10.38 -6.05
N GLN A 78 -8.84 -10.97 -5.01
CA GLN A 78 -8.25 -12.30 -5.06
C GLN A 78 -8.48 -13.07 -3.77
N TYR A 79 -8.43 -14.40 -3.84
CA TYR A 79 -8.53 -15.26 -2.67
C TYR A 79 -7.26 -15.19 -1.82
N ARG A 80 -7.42 -14.80 -0.56
CA ARG A 80 -6.31 -14.76 0.40
C ARG A 80 -6.42 -15.94 1.36
N VAL A 81 -5.55 -16.93 1.19
CA VAL A 81 -5.52 -18.14 2.04
C VAL A 81 -5.52 -17.83 3.54
N PRO A 82 -4.74 -16.83 4.04
CA PRO A 82 -4.77 -16.47 5.46
C PRO A 82 -6.12 -15.97 5.96
N LEU A 83 -6.96 -15.42 5.07
CA LEU A 83 -8.29 -14.92 5.40
C LEU A 83 -9.40 -15.93 5.13
N GLY A 84 -9.11 -17.00 4.37
CA GLY A 84 -10.08 -18.01 3.94
C GLY A 84 -11.19 -17.48 3.02
N ARG A 85 -10.96 -16.34 2.36
CA ARG A 85 -11.93 -15.65 1.48
C ARG A 85 -11.25 -14.67 0.54
N ASN A 86 -12.01 -14.15 -0.43
CA ASN A 86 -11.55 -13.07 -1.28
C ASN A 86 -11.28 -11.80 -0.47
N CYS A 87 -10.32 -11.01 -0.93
CA CYS A 87 -9.97 -9.70 -0.41
C CYS A 87 -9.95 -8.69 -1.55
N LEU A 88 -10.55 -7.52 -1.34
CA LEU A 88 -10.48 -6.38 -2.23
C LEU A 88 -9.31 -5.51 -1.81
N GLU A 89 -8.40 -5.24 -2.76
CA GLU A 89 -7.10 -4.62 -2.49
C GLU A 89 -6.73 -3.61 -3.58
N LEU A 90 -5.71 -2.79 -3.31
CA LEU A 90 -4.95 -2.13 -4.37
C LEU A 90 -4.04 -3.16 -5.06
N PRO A 91 -3.76 -3.02 -6.37
CA PRO A 91 -2.73 -3.81 -7.03
C PRO A 91 -1.41 -3.72 -6.26
N ALA A 92 -0.74 -4.85 -6.07
CA ALA A 92 0.47 -4.92 -5.27
C ALA A 92 1.28 -6.17 -5.55
N GLY A 93 2.60 -6.04 -5.59
CA GLY A 93 3.48 -7.19 -5.74
C GLY A 93 4.76 -7.09 -4.93
N LEU A 94 5.55 -8.13 -5.00
CA LEU A 94 6.80 -8.22 -4.26
C LEU A 94 7.94 -7.58 -5.05
N VAL A 95 8.84 -6.94 -4.33
CA VAL A 95 10.04 -6.30 -4.88
C VAL A 95 11.23 -7.21 -4.63
N GLY A 96 11.82 -7.76 -5.70
CA GLY A 96 13.03 -8.59 -5.62
C GLY A 96 12.78 -9.99 -5.07
N ASP A 97 11.64 -10.57 -5.32
CA ASP A 97 11.30 -11.95 -4.89
C ASP A 97 11.82 -13.02 -5.86
N ASP A 98 11.98 -12.70 -7.12
CA ASP A 98 12.62 -13.56 -8.10
C ASP A 98 14.14 -13.50 -7.99
N ASP A 99 14.81 -14.66 -8.18
CA ASP A 99 16.26 -14.76 -8.09
C ASP A 99 16.99 -13.87 -9.12
N ASP A 100 16.35 -13.57 -10.24
CA ASP A 100 16.83 -12.68 -11.28
C ASP A 100 16.58 -11.19 -11.00
N CYS A 101 15.72 -10.86 -10.03
CA CYS A 101 15.23 -9.50 -9.71
C CYS A 101 15.67 -8.98 -8.34
N GLN A 102 16.70 -9.57 -7.70
CA GLN A 102 17.14 -9.21 -6.34
C GLN A 102 17.47 -7.72 -6.10
N ASN A 103 17.76 -6.98 -7.19
CA ASN A 103 18.04 -5.54 -7.15
C ASN A 103 16.93 -4.70 -7.82
N GLU A 104 15.76 -5.28 -8.05
CA GLU A 104 14.63 -4.55 -8.62
C GLU A 104 14.24 -3.39 -7.70
N ASP A 105 14.05 -2.20 -8.29
CA ASP A 105 13.51 -1.06 -7.53
C ASP A 105 11.98 -1.12 -7.46
N ALA A 106 11.40 -0.41 -6.48
CA ALA A 106 9.97 -0.46 -6.23
C ALA A 106 9.11 0.08 -7.38
N LEU A 107 9.62 1.00 -8.21
CA LEU A 107 8.87 1.53 -9.36
C LEU A 107 8.84 0.52 -10.50
N THR A 108 9.95 -0.16 -10.76
CA THR A 108 10.02 -1.24 -11.75
C THR A 108 9.07 -2.38 -11.38
N ALA A 109 9.14 -2.86 -10.12
CA ALA A 109 8.21 -3.88 -9.63
C ALA A 109 6.75 -3.44 -9.75
N ALA A 110 6.43 -2.19 -9.33
CA ALA A 110 5.08 -1.65 -9.44
C ALA A 110 4.56 -1.61 -10.89
N GLY A 111 5.42 -1.27 -11.85
CA GLY A 111 5.06 -1.27 -13.27
C GLY A 111 4.72 -2.66 -13.79
N ARG A 112 5.54 -3.64 -13.46
CA ARG A 112 5.35 -5.05 -13.82
C ARG A 112 4.05 -5.61 -13.21
N GLU A 113 3.87 -5.45 -11.91
CA GLU A 113 2.70 -5.95 -11.19
C GLU A 113 1.40 -5.29 -11.65
N LEU A 114 1.42 -3.98 -11.91
CA LEU A 114 0.25 -3.30 -12.47
C LEU A 114 -0.18 -3.92 -13.81
N GLU A 115 0.78 -4.24 -14.66
CA GLU A 115 0.51 -4.86 -15.96
C GLU A 115 0.03 -6.30 -15.81
N GLU A 116 0.66 -7.10 -14.97
CA GLU A 116 0.32 -8.51 -14.73
C GLU A 116 -1.04 -8.66 -14.06
N GLU A 117 -1.28 -7.95 -12.97
CA GLU A 117 -2.52 -8.07 -12.22
C GLU A 117 -3.71 -7.41 -12.92
N THR A 118 -3.52 -6.20 -13.47
CA THR A 118 -4.64 -5.38 -13.96
C THR A 118 -4.75 -5.33 -15.48
N GLY A 119 -3.69 -5.62 -16.21
CA GLY A 119 -3.60 -5.43 -17.65
C GLY A 119 -3.45 -3.98 -18.09
N TYR A 120 -3.09 -3.08 -17.16
CA TYR A 120 -2.83 -1.68 -17.47
C TYR A 120 -1.35 -1.35 -17.35
N ARG A 121 -0.86 -0.54 -18.28
CA ARG A 121 0.47 0.07 -18.23
C ARG A 121 0.33 1.54 -17.88
N ALA A 122 1.17 2.03 -16.97
CA ALA A 122 1.25 3.44 -16.62
C ALA A 122 2.31 4.15 -17.46
N ALA A 123 2.02 5.38 -17.91
CA ALA A 123 3.02 6.25 -18.53
C ALA A 123 3.97 6.86 -17.49
N GLN A 124 3.50 7.02 -16.25
CA GLN A 124 4.28 7.59 -15.15
C GLN A 124 4.01 6.85 -13.86
N LEU A 125 5.10 6.52 -13.15
CA LEU A 125 5.09 5.98 -11.79
C LEU A 125 5.83 6.96 -10.86
N THR A 126 5.26 7.20 -9.68
CA THR A 126 5.84 8.12 -8.68
C THR A 126 5.86 7.44 -7.33
N ASP A 127 7.02 7.39 -6.70
CA ASP A 127 7.18 6.91 -5.32
C ASP A 127 6.59 7.94 -4.34
N LEU A 128 5.62 7.51 -3.53
CA LEU A 128 4.97 8.31 -2.48
C LEU A 128 5.50 7.99 -1.08
N GLY A 129 6.53 7.17 -0.97
CA GLY A 129 7.19 6.84 0.28
C GLY A 129 6.85 5.43 0.81
N THR A 130 7.52 5.10 1.92
CA THR A 130 7.41 3.79 2.58
C THR A 130 6.43 3.85 3.74
N TYR A 131 5.57 2.83 3.82
CA TYR A 131 4.54 2.70 4.85
C TYR A 131 4.56 1.31 5.48
N TYR A 132 3.94 1.18 6.64
CA TYR A 132 3.82 -0.07 7.40
C TYR A 132 2.36 -0.42 7.62
N SER A 133 1.99 -1.68 7.41
CA SER A 133 0.59 -2.12 7.53
C SER A 133 0.17 -2.37 8.97
N SER A 134 1.01 -3.02 9.77
CA SER A 134 0.71 -3.40 11.15
C SER A 134 1.98 -3.43 12.01
N PRO A 135 2.56 -2.27 12.38
CA PRO A 135 3.89 -2.18 12.99
C PRO A 135 4.01 -2.81 14.38
N GLY A 136 2.88 -3.15 15.03
CA GLY A 136 2.87 -3.88 16.30
C GLY A 136 2.99 -5.40 16.15
N MET A 137 2.83 -5.96 14.94
CA MET A 137 2.78 -7.41 14.72
C MET A 137 3.69 -7.85 13.57
N VAL A 138 3.92 -6.99 12.58
CA VAL A 138 4.77 -7.30 11.43
C VAL A 138 5.79 -6.20 11.21
N SER A 139 6.97 -6.57 10.72
CA SER A 139 8.00 -5.62 10.28
C SER A 139 7.93 -5.34 8.78
N GLU A 140 6.93 -5.87 8.09
CA GLU A 140 6.73 -5.65 6.67
C GLU A 140 6.44 -4.18 6.38
N SER A 141 7.13 -3.65 5.38
CA SER A 141 6.86 -2.35 4.80
C SER A 141 6.52 -2.48 3.32
N PHE A 142 5.85 -1.46 2.78
CA PHE A 142 5.60 -1.35 1.36
C PHE A 142 5.89 0.07 0.87
N THR A 143 6.32 0.18 -0.37
CA THR A 143 6.38 1.46 -1.07
C THR A 143 5.03 1.73 -1.73
N LEU A 144 4.42 2.87 -1.42
CA LEU A 144 3.21 3.31 -2.13
C LEU A 144 3.64 4.01 -3.43
N VAL A 145 3.12 3.54 -4.55
CA VAL A 145 3.42 4.07 -5.88
C VAL A 145 2.16 4.61 -6.52
N ARG A 146 2.20 5.85 -6.97
CA ARG A 146 1.13 6.43 -7.80
C ARG A 146 1.38 6.10 -9.26
N ALA A 147 0.36 5.58 -9.95
CA ALA A 147 0.38 5.30 -11.39
C ALA A 147 -0.60 6.21 -12.13
N CYS A 148 -0.11 6.88 -13.19
CA CYS A 148 -0.89 7.81 -14.04
C CYS A 148 -0.62 7.53 -15.53
N GLY A 149 -1.51 8.02 -16.42
CA GLY A 149 -1.43 7.77 -17.84
C GLY A 149 -1.68 6.30 -18.16
N LEU A 150 -2.80 5.76 -17.63
CA LEU A 150 -3.12 4.34 -17.68
C LEU A 150 -3.62 3.92 -19.07
N GLN A 151 -2.96 2.96 -19.68
CA GLN A 151 -3.39 2.36 -20.94
C GLN A 151 -3.69 0.88 -20.73
N LYS A 152 -4.91 0.45 -21.08
CA LYS A 152 -5.28 -0.98 -21.09
C LYS A 152 -4.55 -1.68 -22.22
N ILE A 153 -3.73 -2.70 -21.92
CA ILE A 153 -2.94 -3.44 -22.90
C ILE A 153 -3.31 -4.93 -22.99
N ASN A 154 -3.84 -5.50 -21.90
CA ASN A 154 -4.31 -6.89 -21.88
C ASN A 154 -5.44 -7.07 -20.85
N SER A 155 -5.88 -8.30 -20.62
CA SER A 155 -6.97 -8.61 -19.67
C SER A 155 -6.55 -8.45 -18.20
N GLY A 156 -5.26 -8.58 -17.87
CA GLY A 156 -4.80 -8.77 -16.51
C GLY A 156 -5.23 -10.12 -15.95
N GLY A 157 -5.30 -10.22 -14.65
CA GLY A 157 -5.75 -11.42 -13.96
C GLY A 157 -4.65 -12.10 -13.15
N GLY A 158 -3.45 -11.52 -13.15
CA GLY A 158 -2.26 -12.06 -12.48
C GLY A 158 -1.61 -13.19 -13.26
N THR A 159 -0.67 -13.85 -12.62
CA THR A 159 0.01 -15.02 -13.16
C THR A 159 -0.80 -16.31 -12.97
N ALA A 160 -0.32 -17.43 -13.53
CA ALA A 160 -1.06 -18.70 -13.48
C ALA A 160 -1.34 -19.14 -12.03
N GLY A 161 -2.63 -19.20 -11.68
CA GLY A 161 -3.11 -19.65 -10.37
C GLY A 161 -3.55 -18.56 -9.40
N GLU A 162 -3.35 -17.28 -9.71
CA GLU A 162 -3.76 -16.16 -8.84
C GLU A 162 -5.25 -15.83 -8.94
N ASN A 163 -5.87 -16.02 -10.12
CA ASN A 163 -7.30 -15.77 -10.36
C ASN A 163 -7.77 -14.38 -9.88
N ILE A 164 -7.05 -13.35 -10.28
CA ILE A 164 -7.34 -11.96 -9.89
C ILE A 164 -8.51 -11.43 -10.72
N THR A 165 -9.49 -10.84 -10.05
CA THR A 165 -10.57 -10.07 -10.69
C THR A 165 -10.26 -8.59 -10.62
N VAL A 166 -10.21 -7.92 -11.77
CA VAL A 166 -9.91 -6.49 -11.86
C VAL A 166 -11.19 -5.66 -11.82
N HIS A 167 -11.22 -4.64 -10.98
CA HIS A 167 -12.32 -3.69 -10.86
C HIS A 167 -11.84 -2.27 -11.20
N ARG A 168 -12.50 -1.59 -12.13
CA ARG A 168 -12.34 -0.16 -12.37
C ARG A 168 -13.52 0.57 -11.74
N VAL A 169 -13.29 1.21 -10.59
CA VAL A 169 -14.33 1.77 -9.73
C VAL A 169 -14.25 3.29 -9.71
N SER A 170 -15.39 3.97 -9.92
CA SER A 170 -15.44 5.42 -9.73
C SER A 170 -15.20 5.77 -8.25
N ILE A 171 -14.31 6.73 -7.98
CA ILE A 171 -14.04 7.20 -6.62
C ILE A 171 -15.31 7.75 -5.95
N ALA A 172 -16.21 8.37 -6.71
CA ALA A 172 -17.48 8.85 -6.19
C ALA A 172 -18.39 7.72 -5.68
N SER A 173 -18.32 6.52 -6.26
CA SER A 173 -19.12 5.36 -5.87
C SER A 173 -18.35 4.34 -5.01
N LEU A 174 -17.10 4.62 -4.67
CA LEU A 174 -16.21 3.66 -4.00
C LEU A 174 -16.76 3.15 -2.67
N SER A 175 -17.34 4.02 -1.83
CA SER A 175 -17.93 3.63 -0.55
C SER A 175 -19.05 2.61 -0.71
N GLY A 176 -19.97 2.85 -1.67
CA GLY A 176 -21.05 1.91 -1.98
C GLY A 176 -20.55 0.58 -2.55
N PHE A 177 -19.53 0.64 -3.41
CA PHE A 177 -18.88 -0.56 -3.95
C PHE A 177 -18.25 -1.40 -2.83
N ILE A 178 -17.51 -0.78 -1.90
CA ILE A 178 -16.92 -1.46 -0.74
C ILE A 178 -18.02 -2.06 0.16
N ALA A 179 -19.12 -1.33 0.41
CA ALA A 179 -20.24 -1.84 1.20
C ALA A 179 -20.86 -3.09 0.55
N SER A 180 -21.07 -3.08 -0.76
CA SER A 180 -21.55 -4.26 -1.50
C SER A 180 -20.59 -5.44 -1.33
N LYS A 181 -19.29 -5.24 -1.53
CA LYS A 181 -18.28 -6.31 -1.37
C LYS A 181 -18.26 -6.90 0.03
N ARG A 182 -18.42 -6.09 1.06
CA ARG A 182 -18.58 -6.58 2.44
C ARG A 182 -19.82 -7.47 2.60
N SER A 183 -20.95 -7.08 2.00
CA SER A 183 -22.19 -7.89 2.01
C SER A 183 -21.98 -9.24 1.31
N ASP A 184 -21.12 -9.30 0.31
CA ASP A 184 -20.73 -10.52 -0.41
C ASP A 184 -19.64 -11.32 0.33
N ASN A 185 -19.36 -11.00 1.59
CA ASN A 185 -18.33 -11.64 2.43
C ASN A 185 -16.89 -11.47 1.90
N VAL A 186 -16.62 -10.44 1.09
CA VAL A 186 -15.27 -10.09 0.64
C VAL A 186 -14.57 -9.27 1.73
N ALA A 187 -13.35 -9.64 2.09
CA ALA A 187 -12.52 -8.85 2.99
C ALA A 187 -12.08 -7.55 2.30
N ILE A 188 -11.84 -6.51 3.09
CA ILE A 188 -11.39 -5.20 2.58
C ILE A 188 -10.04 -4.89 3.18
N ASP A 189 -9.05 -4.70 2.32
CA ASP A 189 -7.71 -4.31 2.75
C ASP A 189 -7.70 -2.91 3.36
N VAL A 190 -6.98 -2.74 4.45
CA VAL A 190 -6.89 -1.47 5.18
C VAL A 190 -6.35 -0.32 4.32
N ARG A 191 -5.51 -0.62 3.33
CA ARG A 191 -4.93 0.38 2.41
C ARG A 191 -5.99 1.11 1.58
N LEU A 192 -7.17 0.53 1.39
CA LEU A 192 -8.29 1.20 0.72
C LEU A 192 -8.84 2.39 1.53
N LEU A 193 -8.59 2.45 2.85
CA LEU A 193 -9.02 3.58 3.68
C LEU A 193 -8.37 4.89 3.26
N MET A 194 -7.16 4.88 2.68
CA MET A 194 -6.53 6.11 2.19
C MET A 194 -7.30 6.76 1.04
N LEU A 195 -8.00 5.96 0.22
CA LEU A 195 -8.85 6.45 -0.87
C LEU A 195 -10.15 7.05 -0.37
N MET A 196 -10.52 6.73 0.86
CA MET A 196 -11.76 7.15 1.51
C MET A 196 -11.51 8.21 2.60
N GLY A 197 -10.25 8.61 2.80
CA GLY A 197 -9.83 9.42 3.95
C GLY A 197 -10.60 10.72 4.10
N ALA A 198 -10.85 11.46 3.01
CA ALA A 198 -11.63 12.70 3.06
C ALA A 198 -13.05 12.44 3.58
N LYS A 199 -13.77 11.48 3.03
CA LYS A 199 -15.13 11.11 3.48
C LYS A 199 -15.16 10.57 4.89
N LEU A 200 -14.13 9.84 5.32
CA LEU A 200 -14.00 9.35 6.69
C LEU A 200 -13.91 10.53 7.68
N LEU A 201 -13.12 11.55 7.36
CA LEU A 201 -12.94 12.73 8.20
C LEU A 201 -14.20 13.63 8.22
N GLU A 202 -14.96 13.64 7.15
CA GLU A 202 -16.24 14.37 7.03
C GLU A 202 -17.41 13.64 7.70
N GLY A 203 -17.21 12.41 8.19
CA GLY A 203 -18.24 11.59 8.82
C GLY A 203 -19.25 10.97 7.84
N GLU A 204 -18.94 10.94 6.55
CA GLU A 204 -19.83 10.43 5.48
C GLU A 204 -19.72 8.93 5.23
N LEU A 205 -18.91 8.21 6.01
CA LEU A 205 -18.83 6.75 5.96
C LEU A 205 -19.79 6.14 6.99
N ALA A 206 -20.98 5.81 6.55
CA ALA A 206 -21.92 4.99 7.28
C ALA A 206 -21.91 3.55 6.74
#